data_402f777bea43ef94552734174f427093
#
_entry.id   402f777bea43ef94552734174f427093
#
_cell.length_a   1.000
_cell.length_b   1.000
_cell.length_c   1.000
_cell.angle_alpha   90.00
_cell.angle_beta   90.00
_cell.angle_gamma   90.00
#
_symmetry.space_group_name_H-M   'P 1'
#
loop_
_entity.id
_entity.type
_entity.pdbx_description
1 polymer ?
#
loop_
_entity_poly.entity_id
_entity_poly.type
_entity_poly.pdbx_seq_one_letter_code
_entity_poly.pdbx_strand_id
1 'polypeptide(L)'
;MLPLFNNAIVNQIKSALCTLSHCISSCPETEWNESHGDYPFSQVVFHTLFFTDYYLERDESTFREQAFHRENVEFFRDYEELQWKIPVNLYERRKCEEYLKFCIGKCEATLQADDPKTLQGPSGFSRKPFSRAELYINLIRHVQHHAAQLGLRLQKITGNELPWINSGWKEH
;
A
#
# COMPACT_ATOMS: atom_id res chain seq x y z
N MET A 1 -6.30 20.65 16.31
CA MET A 1 -5.31 20.55 15.21
C MET A 1 -4.97 19.09 14.87
N LEU A 2 -4.63 18.25 15.87
CA LEU A 2 -4.31 16.82 15.64
C LEU A 2 -5.43 16.01 14.93
N PRO A 3 -6.70 16.05 15.33
CA PRO A 3 -7.74 15.30 14.61
C PRO A 3 -7.86 15.71 13.14
N LEU A 4 -7.66 16.98 12.83
CA LEU A 4 -7.68 17.48 11.45
C LEU A 4 -6.52 16.89 10.63
N PHE A 5 -5.32 16.84 11.20
CA PHE A 5 -4.16 16.25 10.54
C PHE A 5 -4.36 14.75 10.29
N ASN A 6 -4.75 13.99 11.35
CA ASN A 6 -4.95 12.55 11.23
C ASN A 6 -6.04 12.23 10.20
N ASN A 7 -7.17 12.96 10.22
CA ASN A 7 -8.23 12.78 9.24
C ASN A 7 -7.77 13.10 7.80
N ALA A 8 -6.98 14.15 7.63
CA ALA A 8 -6.44 14.49 6.30
C ALA A 8 -5.51 13.38 5.78
N ILE A 9 -4.62 12.86 6.62
CA ILE A 9 -3.70 11.77 6.26
C ILE A 9 -4.47 10.48 5.96
N VAL A 10 -5.44 10.08 6.80
CA VAL A 10 -6.31 8.92 6.54
C VAL A 10 -7.01 9.06 5.19
N ASN A 11 -7.62 10.20 4.93
CA ASN A 11 -8.33 10.44 3.68
C ASN A 11 -7.40 10.37 2.46
N GLN A 12 -6.18 10.87 2.57
CA GLN A 12 -5.20 10.83 1.45
C GLN A 12 -4.63 9.42 1.26
N ILE A 13 -4.34 8.66 2.30
CA ILE A 13 -3.95 7.24 2.17
C ILE A 13 -5.10 6.45 1.54
N LYS A 14 -6.33 6.64 2.02
CA LYS A 14 -7.51 5.95 1.47
C LYS A 14 -7.76 6.30 0.00
N SER A 15 -7.58 7.54 -0.42
CA SER A 15 -7.76 7.92 -1.83
C SER A 15 -6.68 7.30 -2.73
N ALA A 16 -5.43 7.22 -2.26
CA ALA A 16 -4.36 6.54 -2.99
C ALA A 16 -4.61 5.01 -3.08
N LEU A 17 -5.06 4.38 -1.99
CA LEU A 17 -5.46 2.96 -1.97
C LEU A 17 -6.72 2.70 -2.83
N CYS A 18 -7.64 3.66 -2.89
CA CYS A 18 -8.80 3.58 -3.78
C CYS A 18 -8.37 3.60 -5.26
N THR A 19 -7.41 4.45 -5.62
CA THR A 19 -6.81 4.43 -6.96
C THR A 19 -6.15 3.07 -7.25
N LEU A 20 -5.42 2.50 -6.28
CA LEU A 20 -4.86 1.15 -6.42
C LEU A 20 -5.96 0.07 -6.58
N SER A 21 -7.08 0.20 -5.85
CA SER A 21 -8.25 -0.67 -6.02
C SER A 21 -8.82 -0.63 -7.44
N HIS A 22 -8.92 0.57 -8.01
CA HIS A 22 -9.32 0.71 -9.43
C HIS A 22 -8.32 0.04 -10.37
N CYS A 23 -7.01 0.14 -10.09
CA CYS A 23 -6.00 -0.60 -10.85
C CYS A 23 -6.24 -2.12 -10.79
N ILE A 24 -6.51 -2.66 -9.59
CA ILE A 24 -6.74 -4.10 -9.39
C ILE A 24 -7.97 -4.57 -10.15
N SER A 25 -9.10 -3.85 -10.00
CA SER A 25 -10.39 -4.24 -10.61
C SER A 25 -10.41 -4.06 -12.13
N SER A 26 -9.69 -3.09 -12.68
CA SER A 26 -9.65 -2.79 -14.11
C SER A 26 -8.60 -3.60 -14.87
N CYS A 27 -7.71 -4.31 -14.18
CA CYS A 27 -6.67 -5.09 -14.83
C CYS A 27 -7.28 -6.34 -15.51
N PRO A 28 -7.11 -6.54 -16.82
CA PRO A 28 -7.52 -7.79 -17.48
C PRO A 28 -6.81 -8.99 -16.85
N GLU A 29 -7.49 -10.14 -16.82
CA GLU A 29 -6.90 -11.37 -16.23
C GLU A 29 -5.64 -11.81 -16.95
N THR A 30 -5.58 -11.63 -18.26
CA THR A 30 -4.38 -11.91 -19.07
C THR A 30 -3.18 -11.04 -18.73
N GLU A 31 -3.40 -9.86 -18.15
CA GLU A 31 -2.36 -8.88 -17.84
C GLU A 31 -1.92 -8.92 -16.38
N TRP A 32 -2.70 -9.59 -15.52
CA TRP A 32 -2.48 -9.58 -14.07
C TRP A 32 -1.09 -10.07 -13.64
N ASN A 33 -0.59 -11.10 -14.30
CA ASN A 33 0.72 -11.69 -14.04
C ASN A 33 1.76 -11.43 -15.15
N GLU A 34 1.42 -10.58 -16.14
CA GLU A 34 2.35 -10.20 -17.19
C GLU A 34 3.31 -9.10 -16.73
N SER A 35 4.53 -9.13 -17.30
CA SER A 35 5.54 -8.08 -17.15
C SER A 35 5.82 -7.43 -18.50
N HIS A 36 5.93 -6.10 -18.51
CA HIS A 36 6.21 -5.32 -19.72
C HIS A 36 7.57 -4.63 -19.62
N GLY A 37 8.62 -5.41 -19.25
CA GLY A 37 9.96 -4.91 -19.05
C GLY A 37 10.28 -4.50 -17.60
N ASP A 38 9.34 -4.69 -16.70
CA ASP A 38 9.44 -4.48 -15.25
C ASP A 38 8.84 -5.66 -14.48
N TYR A 39 8.50 -5.46 -13.21
CA TYR A 39 7.81 -6.48 -12.41
C TYR A 39 6.38 -6.77 -12.92
N PRO A 40 5.85 -8.01 -12.74
CA PRO A 40 4.47 -8.35 -13.01
C PRO A 40 3.49 -7.37 -12.32
N PHE A 41 2.32 -7.15 -12.96
CA PHE A 41 1.31 -6.25 -12.40
C PHE A 41 0.93 -6.64 -10.98
N SER A 42 0.69 -7.93 -10.74
CA SER A 42 0.36 -8.50 -9.42
C SER A 42 1.44 -8.22 -8.38
N GLN A 43 2.72 -8.28 -8.76
CA GLN A 43 3.82 -8.02 -7.85
C GLN A 43 3.91 -6.53 -7.48
N VAL A 44 3.69 -5.62 -8.42
CA VAL A 44 3.67 -4.18 -8.10
C VAL A 44 2.51 -3.85 -7.16
N VAL A 45 1.34 -4.50 -7.34
CA VAL A 45 0.22 -4.38 -6.39
C VAL A 45 0.62 -4.89 -5.00
N PHE A 46 1.17 -6.11 -4.92
CA PHE A 46 1.62 -6.68 -3.65
C PHE A 46 2.67 -5.81 -2.97
N HIS A 47 3.69 -5.36 -3.69
CA HIS A 47 4.73 -4.46 -3.21
C HIS A 47 4.14 -3.18 -2.59
N THR A 48 3.18 -2.58 -3.27
CA THR A 48 2.52 -1.36 -2.79
C THR A 48 1.78 -1.61 -1.47
N LEU A 49 1.03 -2.70 -1.39
CA LEU A 49 0.30 -3.09 -0.18
C LEU A 49 1.24 -3.50 0.95
N PHE A 50 2.31 -4.24 0.64
CA PHE A 50 3.32 -4.67 1.59
C PHE A 50 3.97 -3.48 2.30
N PHE A 51 4.42 -2.47 1.57
CA PHE A 51 5.00 -1.27 2.18
C PHE A 51 3.95 -0.34 2.80
N THR A 52 2.69 -0.42 2.38
CA THR A 52 1.59 0.26 3.09
C THR A 52 1.43 -0.32 4.49
N ASP A 53 1.28 -1.64 4.60
CA ASP A 53 1.19 -2.35 5.85
C ASP A 53 2.45 -2.17 6.72
N TYR A 54 3.64 -2.30 6.11
CA TYR A 54 4.92 -2.14 6.79
C TYR A 54 5.05 -0.78 7.47
N TYR A 55 4.80 0.32 6.76
CA TYR A 55 4.92 1.67 7.31
C TYR A 55 3.75 2.11 8.20
N LEU A 56 2.64 1.40 8.19
CA LEU A 56 1.56 1.56 9.17
C LEU A 56 1.84 0.83 10.49
N GLU A 57 2.83 -0.08 10.52
CA GLU A 57 3.24 -0.75 11.75
C GLU A 57 4.00 0.21 12.66
N ARG A 58 4.11 -0.15 13.93
CA ARG A 58 4.83 0.64 14.93
C ARG A 58 6.32 0.73 14.60
N ASP A 59 6.93 -0.40 14.29
CA ASP A 59 8.34 -0.55 13.95
C ASP A 59 8.59 -1.86 13.17
N GLU A 60 9.85 -2.08 12.79
CA GLU A 60 10.27 -3.24 12.02
C GLU A 60 10.08 -4.57 12.78
N SER A 61 10.14 -4.57 14.12
CA SER A 61 10.13 -5.79 14.92
C SER A 61 8.73 -6.42 15.04
N THR A 62 7.68 -5.59 15.06
CA THR A 62 6.29 -6.04 15.24
C THR A 62 5.63 -6.48 13.93
N PHE A 63 6.23 -6.12 12.78
CA PHE A 63 5.62 -6.34 11.47
C PHE A 63 5.25 -7.80 11.19
N ARG A 64 6.14 -8.73 11.52
CA ARG A 64 5.94 -10.16 11.26
C ARG A 64 5.00 -10.85 12.24
N GLU A 65 4.67 -10.20 13.36
CA GLU A 65 3.88 -10.78 14.44
C GLU A 65 2.37 -10.61 14.25
N GLN A 66 1.96 -9.89 13.22
CA GLN A 66 0.56 -9.61 12.93
C GLN A 66 -0.24 -10.90 12.66
N ALA A 67 -1.48 -10.97 13.16
CA ALA A 67 -2.34 -12.13 12.95
C ALA A 67 -2.55 -12.43 11.46
N PHE A 68 -2.81 -11.39 10.67
CA PHE A 68 -2.99 -11.51 9.22
C PHE A 68 -1.79 -12.17 8.54
N HIS A 69 -0.55 -11.86 8.96
CA HIS A 69 0.66 -12.47 8.41
C HIS A 69 0.78 -13.95 8.79
N ARG A 70 0.48 -14.28 10.03
CA ARG A 70 0.52 -15.68 10.51
C ARG A 70 -0.52 -16.58 9.84
N GLU A 71 -1.65 -16.01 9.45
CA GLU A 71 -2.72 -16.71 8.72
C GLU A 71 -2.44 -16.81 7.21
N ASN A 72 -1.50 -16.03 6.67
CA ASN A 72 -1.19 -15.93 5.24
C ASN A 72 0.31 -16.10 4.94
N VAL A 73 1.02 -16.99 5.63
CA VAL A 73 2.49 -17.15 5.55
C VAL A 73 3.00 -17.32 4.12
N GLU A 74 2.32 -18.16 3.33
CA GLU A 74 2.72 -18.41 1.93
C GLU A 74 2.59 -17.16 1.04
N PHE A 75 1.62 -16.30 1.33
CA PHE A 75 1.42 -15.06 0.60
C PHE A 75 2.57 -14.06 0.83
N PHE A 76 3.16 -14.04 2.02
CA PHE A 76 4.28 -13.17 2.38
C PHE A 76 5.66 -13.69 2.00
N ARG A 77 5.82 -14.98 1.59
CA ARG A 77 7.04 -15.56 0.99
C ARG A 77 8.33 -15.18 1.73
N ASP A 78 8.43 -15.43 3.02
CA ASP A 78 9.58 -15.07 3.86
C ASP A 78 9.98 -13.58 3.81
N TYR A 79 9.04 -12.72 3.43
CA TYR A 79 9.24 -11.26 3.36
C TYR A 79 10.32 -10.84 2.36
N GLU A 80 10.35 -11.49 1.20
CA GLU A 80 11.31 -11.23 0.12
C GLU A 80 11.30 -9.77 -0.36
N GLU A 81 10.17 -9.04 -0.17
CA GLU A 81 10.07 -7.60 -0.46
C GLU A 81 11.06 -6.72 0.35
N LEU A 82 11.58 -7.22 1.47
CA LEU A 82 12.59 -6.53 2.28
C LEU A 82 14.02 -6.78 1.79
N GLN A 83 14.24 -7.66 0.83
CA GLN A 83 15.55 -7.97 0.28
C GLN A 83 16.07 -6.84 -0.61
N TRP A 84 17.39 -6.76 -0.75
CA TRP A 84 18.03 -5.80 -1.65
C TRP A 84 17.65 -6.03 -3.12
N LYS A 85 17.57 -7.29 -3.53
CA LYS A 85 17.11 -7.71 -4.86
C LYS A 85 15.86 -8.55 -4.68
N ILE A 86 14.73 -7.97 -5.02
CA ILE A 86 13.44 -8.62 -4.90
C ILE A 86 13.29 -9.65 -6.03
N PRO A 87 13.04 -10.95 -5.73
CA PRO A 87 12.77 -11.94 -6.76
C PRO A 87 11.43 -11.68 -7.45
N VAL A 88 11.29 -12.15 -8.68
CA VAL A 88 10.02 -12.04 -9.40
C VAL A 88 9.05 -13.09 -8.84
N ASN A 89 7.90 -12.62 -8.37
CA ASN A 89 6.84 -13.42 -7.80
C ASN A 89 5.47 -13.08 -8.41
N LEU A 90 4.59 -14.07 -8.44
CA LEU A 90 3.21 -13.90 -8.90
C LEU A 90 2.26 -14.00 -7.71
N TYR A 91 1.23 -13.16 -7.70
CA TYR A 91 0.27 -13.08 -6.60
C TYR A 91 -1.17 -13.22 -7.11
N GLU A 92 -2.01 -13.96 -6.38
CA GLU A 92 -3.41 -14.09 -6.69
C GLU A 92 -4.16 -12.78 -6.44
N ARG A 93 -4.99 -12.36 -7.40
CA ARG A 93 -5.80 -11.12 -7.33
C ARG A 93 -6.63 -11.08 -6.04
N ARG A 94 -7.38 -12.14 -5.75
CA ARG A 94 -8.22 -12.23 -4.56
C ARG A 94 -7.44 -12.00 -3.27
N LYS A 95 -6.22 -12.54 -3.17
CA LYS A 95 -5.35 -12.33 -2.00
C LYS A 95 -4.87 -10.88 -1.90
N CYS A 96 -4.58 -10.23 -3.01
CA CYS A 96 -4.26 -8.81 -3.02
C CYS A 96 -5.47 -7.95 -2.61
N GLU A 97 -6.69 -8.30 -3.01
CA GLU A 97 -7.92 -7.61 -2.58
C GLU A 97 -8.18 -7.79 -1.07
N GLU A 98 -7.97 -9.00 -0.52
CA GLU A 98 -8.04 -9.26 0.92
C GLU A 98 -7.01 -8.41 1.69
N TYR A 99 -5.78 -8.33 1.17
CA TYR A 99 -4.71 -7.55 1.77
C TYR A 99 -4.97 -6.03 1.69
N LEU A 100 -5.54 -5.55 0.59
CA LEU A 100 -5.98 -4.16 0.46
C LEU A 100 -6.99 -3.78 1.55
N LYS A 101 -8.00 -4.63 1.80
CA LYS A 101 -8.99 -4.40 2.88
C LYS A 101 -8.32 -4.36 4.26
N PHE A 102 -7.37 -5.26 4.50
CA PHE A 102 -6.57 -5.25 5.72
C PHE A 102 -5.81 -3.93 5.89
N CYS A 103 -5.10 -3.46 4.85
CA CYS A 103 -4.35 -2.20 4.86
C CYS A 103 -5.25 -0.98 5.15
N ILE A 104 -6.47 -0.93 4.59
CA ILE A 104 -7.43 0.15 4.84
C ILE A 104 -7.84 0.18 6.32
N GLY A 105 -8.25 -0.95 6.88
CA GLY A 105 -8.62 -1.04 8.29
C GLY A 105 -7.46 -0.69 9.23
N LYS A 106 -6.26 -1.17 8.93
CA LYS A 106 -5.04 -0.84 9.67
C LYS A 106 -4.72 0.65 9.62
N CYS A 107 -4.86 1.29 8.46
CA CYS A 107 -4.65 2.73 8.30
C CYS A 107 -5.54 3.52 9.26
N GLU A 108 -6.83 3.21 9.30
CA GLU A 108 -7.79 3.88 10.19
C GLU A 108 -7.43 3.67 11.66
N ALA A 109 -7.17 2.43 12.06
CA ALA A 109 -6.85 2.09 13.45
C ALA A 109 -5.55 2.75 13.92
N THR A 110 -4.50 2.69 13.11
CA THR A 110 -3.18 3.26 13.46
C THR A 110 -3.25 4.77 13.63
N LEU A 111 -3.84 5.49 12.68
CA LEU A 111 -3.89 6.95 12.74
C LEU A 111 -4.87 7.48 13.79
N GLN A 112 -5.90 6.71 14.16
CA GLN A 112 -6.77 7.06 15.30
C GLN A 112 -6.06 6.92 16.64
N ALA A 113 -5.12 5.97 16.75
CA ALA A 113 -4.35 5.72 17.97
C ALA A 113 -3.16 6.68 18.16
N ASP A 114 -2.67 7.31 17.10
CA ASP A 114 -1.50 8.18 17.15
C ASP A 114 -1.81 9.53 17.82
N ASP A 115 -1.02 9.86 18.83
CA ASP A 115 -1.03 11.14 19.54
C ASP A 115 0.06 12.11 18.99
N PRO A 116 0.08 13.39 19.44
CA PRO A 116 1.09 14.36 19.00
C PRO A 116 2.54 13.94 19.27
N LYS A 117 2.79 13.19 20.36
CA LYS A 117 4.11 12.71 20.73
C LYS A 117 4.58 11.62 19.78
N THR A 118 3.70 10.69 19.44
CA THR A 118 3.95 9.65 18.45
C THR A 118 4.27 10.26 17.09
N LEU A 119 3.48 11.23 16.62
CA LEU A 119 3.68 11.86 15.30
C LEU A 119 4.98 12.64 15.19
N GLN A 120 5.43 13.27 16.30
CA GLN A 120 6.70 13.99 16.34
C GLN A 120 7.89 13.06 16.58
N GLY A 121 7.65 11.87 17.09
CA GLY A 121 8.67 10.87 17.37
C GLY A 121 9.30 10.28 16.10
N PRO A 122 10.30 9.40 16.26
CA PRO A 122 10.96 8.73 15.14
C PRO A 122 9.97 7.83 14.38
N SER A 123 10.22 7.61 13.11
CA SER A 123 9.37 6.77 12.24
C SER A 123 9.20 5.33 12.74
N GLY A 124 10.19 4.79 13.46
CA GLY A 124 10.27 3.37 13.86
C GLY A 124 11.03 2.50 12.84
N PHE A 125 11.51 3.08 11.74
CA PHE A 125 12.16 2.34 10.65
C PHE A 125 13.56 2.88 10.38
N SER A 126 14.57 1.98 10.43
CA SER A 126 15.99 2.33 10.34
C SER A 126 16.36 3.07 9.03
N ARG A 127 15.71 2.71 7.93
CA ARG A 127 15.93 3.35 6.61
C ARG A 127 15.10 4.61 6.38
N LYS A 128 14.35 5.06 7.38
CA LYS A 128 13.47 6.24 7.30
C LYS A 128 13.77 7.19 8.49
N PRO A 129 14.90 7.93 8.45
CA PRO A 129 15.37 8.75 9.57
C PRO A 129 14.63 10.08 9.68
N PHE A 130 13.30 10.04 9.69
CA PHE A 130 12.42 11.19 9.82
C PHE A 130 11.27 10.89 10.80
N SER A 131 10.39 11.86 11.02
CA SER A 131 9.30 11.71 11.98
C SER A 131 8.21 10.74 11.51
N ARG A 132 7.41 10.24 12.43
CA ARG A 132 6.24 9.42 12.13
C ARG A 132 5.26 10.16 11.21
N ALA A 133 5.02 11.45 11.44
CA ALA A 133 4.17 12.25 10.57
C ALA A 133 4.69 12.31 9.13
N GLU A 134 6.01 12.49 8.95
CA GLU A 134 6.63 12.50 7.62
C GLU A 134 6.58 11.12 6.96
N LEU A 135 6.66 10.03 7.74
CA LEU A 135 6.49 8.67 7.23
C LEU A 135 5.13 8.48 6.56
N TYR A 136 4.06 9.02 7.13
CA TYR A 136 2.72 8.94 6.52
C TYR A 136 2.61 9.73 5.21
N ILE A 137 3.25 10.89 5.13
CA ILE A 137 3.32 11.65 3.87
C ILE A 137 4.14 10.87 2.83
N ASN A 138 5.25 10.24 3.25
CA ASN A 138 6.04 9.37 2.38
C ASN A 138 5.22 8.16 1.90
N LEU A 139 4.40 7.57 2.77
CA LEU A 139 3.51 6.46 2.43
C LEU A 139 2.47 6.84 1.37
N ILE A 140 1.80 8.00 1.53
CA ILE A 140 0.86 8.51 0.51
C ILE A 140 1.54 8.60 -0.86
N ARG A 141 2.74 9.18 -0.90
CA ARG A 141 3.52 9.32 -2.13
C ARG A 141 3.92 7.98 -2.74
N HIS A 142 4.28 7.00 -1.90
CA HIS A 142 4.65 5.65 -2.33
C HIS A 142 3.46 4.94 -2.97
N VAL A 143 2.30 4.91 -2.31
CA VAL A 143 1.08 4.29 -2.85
C VAL A 143 0.67 4.96 -4.16
N GLN A 144 0.62 6.30 -4.19
CA GLN A 144 0.24 7.05 -5.38
C GLN A 144 1.23 6.87 -6.55
N HIS A 145 2.53 6.75 -6.25
CA HIS A 145 3.55 6.48 -7.26
C HIS A 145 3.28 5.16 -8.00
N HIS A 146 3.07 4.08 -7.26
CA HIS A 146 2.82 2.77 -7.87
C HIS A 146 1.42 2.68 -8.50
N ALA A 147 0.41 3.27 -7.89
CA ALA A 147 -0.93 3.33 -8.49
C ALA A 147 -0.91 4.10 -9.84
N ALA A 148 -0.12 5.18 -9.94
CA ALA A 148 0.06 5.91 -11.20
C ALA A 148 0.80 5.08 -12.27
N GLN A 149 1.84 4.32 -11.88
CA GLN A 149 2.54 3.40 -12.80
C GLN A 149 1.59 2.33 -13.33
N LEU A 150 0.81 1.69 -12.46
CA LEU A 150 -0.18 0.68 -12.84
C LEU A 150 -1.30 1.29 -13.70
N GLY A 151 -1.80 2.48 -13.35
CA GLY A 151 -2.80 3.20 -14.11
C GLY A 151 -2.32 3.54 -15.53
N LEU A 152 -1.07 3.96 -15.69
CA LEU A 152 -0.49 4.21 -17.01
C LEU A 152 -0.35 2.93 -17.83
N ARG A 153 0.01 1.79 -17.19
CA ARG A 153 0.01 0.48 -17.87
C ARG A 153 -1.37 0.12 -18.36
N LEU A 154 -2.39 0.25 -17.51
CA LEU A 154 -3.79 -0.04 -17.87
C LEU A 154 -4.28 0.85 -19.01
N GLN A 155 -3.98 2.15 -18.95
CA GLN A 155 -4.37 3.07 -20.04
C GLN A 155 -3.77 2.66 -21.39
N LYS A 156 -2.52 2.19 -21.41
CA LYS A 156 -1.87 1.68 -22.64
C LYS A 156 -2.50 0.39 -23.16
N ILE A 157 -2.95 -0.48 -22.25
CA ILE A 157 -3.53 -1.80 -22.60
C ILE A 157 -5.00 -1.67 -22.97
N THR A 158 -5.78 -0.90 -22.23
CA THR A 158 -7.24 -0.82 -22.34
C THR A 158 -7.74 0.40 -23.11
N GLY A 159 -6.90 1.41 -23.27
CA GLY A 159 -7.30 2.73 -23.81
C GLY A 159 -8.11 3.60 -22.84
N ASN A 160 -8.37 3.13 -21.61
CA ASN A 160 -9.19 3.82 -20.62
C ASN A 160 -8.32 4.44 -19.52
N GLU A 161 -8.62 5.67 -19.15
CA GLU A 161 -8.01 6.36 -18.02
C GLU A 161 -8.76 6.03 -16.72
N LEU A 162 -8.00 5.89 -15.63
CA LEU A 162 -8.58 5.69 -14.30
C LEU A 162 -9.17 7.00 -13.75
N PRO A 163 -10.25 6.93 -12.96
CA PRO A 163 -10.84 8.11 -12.34
C PRO A 163 -9.90 8.74 -11.31
N TRP A 164 -9.91 10.07 -11.25
CA TRP A 164 -9.22 10.80 -10.18
C TRP A 164 -9.98 10.71 -8.87
N ILE A 165 -9.31 10.20 -7.84
CA ILE A 165 -9.84 10.12 -6.47
C ILE A 165 -9.19 11.19 -5.61
N ASN A 166 -9.91 12.25 -5.32
CA ASN A 166 -9.36 13.43 -4.64
C ASN A 166 -9.25 13.28 -3.11
N SER A 167 -10.11 12.49 -2.48
CA SER A 167 -10.12 12.28 -1.02
C SER A 167 -11.00 11.11 -0.61
N GLY A 168 -10.58 10.40 0.43
CA GLY A 168 -11.32 9.30 1.03
C GLY A 168 -11.45 8.07 0.14
N TRP A 169 -12.39 7.20 0.47
CA TRP A 169 -12.76 6.03 -0.32
C TRP A 169 -14.02 6.34 -1.13
N LYS A 170 -14.02 5.99 -2.40
CA LYS A 170 -15.22 6.02 -3.25
C LYS A 170 -15.51 4.61 -3.73
N GLU A 171 -16.74 4.17 -3.53
CA GLU A 171 -17.21 2.90 -4.10
C GLU A 171 -17.25 2.97 -5.62
N HIS A 172 -17.05 1.82 -6.24
CA HIS A 172 -17.03 1.63 -7.71
C HIS A 172 -18.43 1.65 -8.29
#